data_2f47e4cd783a5c35d1e468e3faf96d7e
#
_entry.id   2f47e4cd783a5c35d1e468e3faf96d7e
#
_cell.length_a   1.000
_cell.length_b   1.000
_cell.length_c   1.000
_cell.angle_alpha   90.00
_cell.angle_beta   90.00
_cell.angle_gamma   90.00
#
_symmetry.space_group_name_H-M   'P 1'
#
loop_
_entity.id
_entity.type
_entity.pdbx_description
1 polymer ?
#
loop_
_entity_poly.entity_id
_entity_poly.type
_entity_poly.pdbx_seq_one_letter_code
_entity_poly.pdbx_strand_id
1 'polypeptide(L)'
;MPTVELPNGVTVAHVSTDEAEFLYREIFTERCYLQHGVELRPDDVVFDVGANIGMFTLFAHLECPGVTVHAFEPAPVPYAALQANAERHGVAGRFDQCAVSDVAGRGRLTFYPDATLLSGFHPDPAARDEMARTLGLNEGYTLEEINAMLAQLPDTSEVIDTPVVRLSDVIAERGITTVGLLKIDVEKNERQVLNGIDAADWPRIRQVVTEVHDLDGALDEVLGLLRGQGFTTVAEQAPLFAGSGIHQVTARRADG
;
A
#
# COMPACT_ATOMS: atom_id res chain seq x y z
N MET A 1 -15.48 -14.98 6.52
CA MET A 1 -15.32 -13.67 5.88
C MET A 1 -16.08 -13.66 4.57
N PRO A 2 -16.76 -12.57 4.18
CA PRO A 2 -17.45 -12.50 2.89
C PRO A 2 -16.44 -12.59 1.74
N THR A 3 -16.92 -13.04 0.57
CA THR A 3 -16.12 -13.13 -0.66
C THR A 3 -16.87 -12.55 -1.84
N VAL A 4 -16.13 -11.97 -2.79
CA VAL A 4 -16.66 -11.48 -4.06
C VAL A 4 -15.84 -12.06 -5.21
N GLU A 5 -16.49 -12.32 -6.34
CA GLU A 5 -15.81 -12.66 -7.58
C GLU A 5 -15.52 -11.38 -8.35
N LEU A 6 -14.24 -11.15 -8.62
CA LEU A 6 -13.76 -10.00 -9.37
C LEU A 6 -14.03 -10.15 -10.88
N PRO A 7 -14.01 -9.07 -11.68
CA PRO A 7 -14.31 -9.15 -13.13
C PRO A 7 -13.40 -10.10 -13.92
N ASN A 8 -12.21 -10.41 -13.42
CA ASN A 8 -11.29 -11.39 -14.03
C ASN A 8 -11.55 -12.84 -13.57
N GLY A 9 -12.61 -13.10 -12.81
CA GLY A 9 -12.98 -14.43 -12.29
C GLY A 9 -12.25 -14.86 -11.02
N VAL A 10 -11.40 -13.99 -10.46
CA VAL A 10 -10.70 -14.27 -9.20
C VAL A 10 -11.62 -14.00 -8.02
N THR A 11 -11.77 -14.97 -7.13
CA THR A 11 -12.56 -14.80 -5.89
C THR A 11 -11.69 -14.33 -4.76
N VAL A 12 -12.06 -13.22 -4.11
CA VAL A 12 -11.34 -12.64 -2.98
C VAL A 12 -12.20 -12.51 -1.73
N ALA A 13 -11.59 -12.75 -0.57
CA ALA A 13 -12.14 -12.37 0.72
C ALA A 13 -11.97 -10.86 0.89
N HIS A 14 -12.96 -10.18 1.44
CA HIS A 14 -12.96 -8.72 1.55
C HIS A 14 -13.60 -8.25 2.86
N VAL A 15 -13.39 -6.98 3.19
CA VAL A 15 -14.08 -6.27 4.28
C VAL A 15 -15.27 -5.53 3.70
N SER A 16 -15.05 -4.74 2.66
CA SER A 16 -16.05 -4.01 1.88
C SER A 16 -15.99 -4.44 0.41
N THR A 17 -17.15 -4.65 -0.22
CA THR A 17 -17.21 -4.95 -1.67
C THR A 17 -16.74 -3.75 -2.49
N ASP A 18 -17.16 -2.56 -2.12
CA ASP A 18 -16.81 -1.32 -2.84
C ASP A 18 -15.28 -1.07 -2.81
N GLU A 19 -14.65 -1.29 -1.64
CA GLU A 19 -13.18 -1.21 -1.53
C GLU A 19 -12.48 -2.29 -2.38
N ALA A 20 -13.01 -3.52 -2.41
CA ALA A 20 -12.43 -4.59 -3.22
C ALA A 20 -12.53 -4.28 -4.73
N GLU A 21 -13.65 -3.72 -5.19
CA GLU A 21 -13.83 -3.29 -6.58
C GLU A 21 -12.94 -2.09 -6.93
N PHE A 22 -12.79 -1.14 -6.02
CA PHE A 22 -11.88 0.00 -6.17
C PHE A 22 -10.43 -0.48 -6.32
N LEU A 23 -9.93 -1.30 -5.39
CA LEU A 23 -8.59 -1.88 -5.44
C LEU A 23 -8.37 -2.74 -6.71
N TYR A 24 -9.40 -3.46 -7.17
CA TYR A 24 -9.31 -4.20 -8.42
C TYR A 24 -9.09 -3.26 -9.60
N ARG A 25 -9.85 -2.18 -9.70
CA ARG A 25 -9.70 -1.19 -10.77
C ARG A 25 -8.29 -0.62 -10.80
N GLU A 26 -7.80 -0.12 -9.68
CA GLU A 26 -6.46 0.48 -9.58
C GLU A 26 -5.34 -0.51 -9.89
N ILE A 27 -5.39 -1.68 -9.24
CA ILE A 27 -4.25 -2.61 -9.26
C ILE A 27 -4.27 -3.50 -10.50
N PHE A 28 -5.43 -4.09 -10.87
CA PHE A 28 -5.51 -5.03 -11.98
C PHE A 28 -5.81 -4.36 -13.32
N THR A 29 -6.64 -3.31 -13.34
CA THR A 29 -7.03 -2.65 -14.59
C THR A 29 -6.08 -1.53 -14.96
N GLU A 30 -5.83 -0.60 -14.04
CA GLU A 30 -4.97 0.56 -14.27
C GLU A 30 -3.48 0.25 -14.04
N ARG A 31 -3.18 -0.86 -13.33
CA ARG A 31 -1.82 -1.35 -13.05
C ARG A 31 -0.95 -0.28 -12.39
N CYS A 32 -1.51 0.46 -11.43
CA CYS A 32 -0.90 1.64 -10.83
C CYS A 32 0.52 1.38 -10.27
N TYR A 33 0.81 0.17 -9.79
CA TYR A 33 2.13 -0.19 -9.24
C TYR A 33 3.12 -0.76 -10.27
N LEU A 34 2.70 -1.04 -11.51
CA LEU A 34 3.60 -1.55 -12.57
C LEU A 34 3.66 -0.59 -13.76
N GLN A 35 3.82 0.69 -13.48
CA GLN A 35 3.98 1.74 -14.48
C GLN A 35 5.45 2.17 -14.63
N HIS A 36 5.75 3.03 -15.61
CA HIS A 36 7.08 3.60 -15.85
C HIS A 36 8.23 2.56 -15.92
N GLY A 37 7.89 1.37 -16.43
CA GLY A 37 8.84 0.27 -16.61
C GLY A 37 9.18 -0.50 -15.32
N VAL A 38 8.41 -0.34 -14.25
CA VAL A 38 8.44 -1.27 -13.12
C VAL A 38 7.94 -2.63 -13.60
N GLU A 39 8.68 -3.68 -13.28
CA GLU A 39 8.40 -5.05 -13.72
C GLU A 39 8.67 -6.06 -12.60
N LEU A 40 7.91 -7.14 -12.60
CA LEU A 40 8.16 -8.31 -11.78
C LEU A 40 8.89 -9.36 -12.62
N ARG A 41 9.83 -10.07 -12.00
CA ARG A 41 10.57 -11.18 -12.62
C ARG A 41 10.33 -12.46 -11.83
N PRO A 42 10.36 -13.63 -12.48
CA PRO A 42 10.36 -14.90 -11.75
C PRO A 42 11.46 -14.91 -10.68
N ASP A 43 11.13 -15.52 -9.52
CA ASP A 43 12.00 -15.60 -8.34
C ASP A 43 12.26 -14.27 -7.61
N ASP A 44 11.58 -13.18 -7.98
CA ASP A 44 11.64 -11.93 -7.21
C ASP A 44 11.05 -12.12 -5.81
N VAL A 45 11.71 -11.49 -4.85
CA VAL A 45 11.11 -11.18 -3.56
C VAL A 45 10.40 -9.84 -3.67
N VAL A 46 9.12 -9.84 -3.38
CA VAL A 46 8.26 -8.66 -3.37
C VAL A 46 7.90 -8.30 -1.92
N PHE A 47 8.11 -7.06 -1.54
CA PHE A 47 7.60 -6.53 -0.28
C PHE A 47 6.32 -5.74 -0.54
N ASP A 48 5.22 -6.11 0.11
CA ASP A 48 3.91 -5.45 0.07
C ASP A 48 3.63 -4.82 1.43
N VAL A 49 4.02 -3.57 1.59
CA VAL A 49 3.86 -2.82 2.85
C VAL A 49 2.57 -2.01 2.80
N GLY A 50 1.67 -2.26 3.76
CA GLY A 50 0.27 -1.82 3.71
C GLY A 50 -0.53 -2.71 2.74
N ALA A 51 -0.53 -4.01 3.02
CA ALA A 51 -1.11 -4.99 2.09
C ALA A 51 -2.64 -5.01 2.08
N ASN A 52 -3.29 -4.43 3.08
CA ASN A 52 -4.74 -4.44 3.25
C ASN A 52 -5.30 -5.87 3.10
N ILE A 53 -6.30 -6.10 2.26
CA ILE A 53 -6.86 -7.43 1.98
C ILE A 53 -5.99 -8.29 1.05
N GLY A 54 -4.81 -7.81 0.66
CA GLY A 54 -3.84 -8.55 -0.17
C GLY A 54 -4.09 -8.46 -1.68
N MET A 55 -4.74 -7.39 -2.17
CA MET A 55 -5.03 -7.26 -3.60
C MET A 55 -3.75 -7.13 -4.43
N PHE A 56 -2.75 -6.34 -3.99
CA PHE A 56 -1.47 -6.27 -4.68
C PHE A 56 -0.66 -7.56 -4.51
N THR A 57 -0.67 -8.16 -3.34
CA THR A 57 -0.07 -9.49 -3.08
C THR A 57 -0.59 -10.53 -4.10
N LEU A 58 -1.90 -10.59 -4.31
CA LEU A 58 -2.53 -11.49 -5.26
C LEU A 58 -2.21 -11.13 -6.71
N PHE A 59 -2.25 -9.84 -7.05
CA PHE A 59 -1.88 -9.34 -8.36
C PHE A 59 -0.43 -9.73 -8.72
N ALA A 60 0.53 -9.51 -7.82
CA ALA A 60 1.93 -9.86 -8.05
C ALA A 60 2.12 -11.36 -8.33
N HIS A 61 1.43 -12.22 -7.57
CA HIS A 61 1.45 -13.67 -7.75
C HIS A 61 0.87 -14.10 -9.11
N LEU A 62 -0.25 -13.51 -9.53
CA LEU A 62 -0.91 -13.84 -10.79
C LEU A 62 -0.18 -13.25 -12.00
N GLU A 63 0.37 -12.05 -11.88
CA GLU A 63 1.11 -11.36 -12.93
C GLU A 63 2.44 -12.04 -13.24
N CYS A 64 3.14 -12.49 -12.20
CA CYS A 64 4.44 -13.13 -12.33
C CYS A 64 4.53 -14.38 -11.43
N PRO A 65 4.11 -15.55 -11.94
CA PRO A 65 4.25 -16.80 -11.20
C PRO A 65 5.71 -17.06 -10.81
N GLY A 66 5.93 -17.43 -9.55
CA GLY A 66 7.26 -17.70 -9.00
C GLY A 66 7.78 -16.59 -8.08
N VAL A 67 7.13 -15.43 -8.02
CA VAL A 67 7.48 -14.42 -6.99
C VAL A 67 7.20 -14.93 -5.58
N THR A 68 7.99 -14.46 -4.62
CA THR A 68 7.76 -14.70 -3.18
C THR A 68 7.35 -13.38 -2.53
N VAL A 69 6.17 -13.32 -1.94
CA VAL A 69 5.63 -12.06 -1.38
C VAL A 69 5.79 -12.03 0.14
N HIS A 70 6.39 -10.98 0.65
CA HIS A 70 6.39 -10.64 2.08
C HIS A 70 5.45 -9.45 2.29
N ALA A 71 4.27 -9.71 2.85
CA ALA A 71 3.24 -8.69 3.04
C ALA A 71 3.07 -8.34 4.51
N PHE A 72 2.82 -7.05 4.76
CA PHE A 72 2.69 -6.46 6.08
C PHE A 72 1.38 -5.68 6.17
N GLU A 73 0.50 -6.09 7.08
CA GLU A 73 -0.79 -5.45 7.32
C GLU A 73 -1.07 -5.41 8.82
N PRO A 74 -1.12 -4.22 9.46
CA PRO A 74 -1.31 -4.11 10.90
C PRO A 74 -2.73 -4.39 11.39
N ALA A 75 -3.75 -4.06 10.59
CA ALA A 75 -5.14 -4.15 11.00
C ALA A 75 -5.64 -5.60 10.96
N PRO A 76 -6.26 -6.12 12.05
CA PRO A 76 -6.59 -7.54 12.18
C PRO A 76 -7.58 -8.04 11.11
N VAL A 77 -8.56 -7.22 10.74
CA VAL A 77 -9.63 -7.62 9.83
C VAL A 77 -9.13 -7.69 8.38
N PRO A 78 -8.46 -6.65 7.82
CA PRO A 78 -7.79 -6.74 6.53
C PRO A 78 -6.74 -7.85 6.48
N TYR A 79 -5.92 -7.99 7.53
CA TYR A 79 -4.92 -9.07 7.62
C TYR A 79 -5.54 -10.47 7.52
N ALA A 80 -6.68 -10.71 8.16
CA ALA A 80 -7.39 -11.98 8.03
C ALA A 80 -7.88 -12.23 6.59
N ALA A 81 -8.27 -11.17 5.86
CA ALA A 81 -8.60 -11.26 4.44
C ALA A 81 -7.37 -11.56 3.59
N LEU A 82 -6.26 -10.86 3.81
CA LEU A 82 -4.97 -11.13 3.17
C LEU A 82 -4.57 -12.60 3.31
N GLN A 83 -4.61 -13.15 4.53
CA GLN A 83 -4.28 -14.56 4.77
C GLN A 83 -5.22 -15.51 4.01
N ALA A 84 -6.53 -15.25 4.05
CA ALA A 84 -7.51 -16.08 3.35
C ALA A 84 -7.33 -16.03 1.82
N ASN A 85 -6.98 -14.87 1.27
CA ASN A 85 -6.69 -14.68 -0.15
C ASN A 85 -5.41 -15.39 -0.56
N ALA A 86 -4.34 -15.22 0.21
CA ALA A 86 -3.06 -15.86 -0.03
C ALA A 86 -3.17 -17.39 0.01
N GLU A 87 -3.87 -17.94 1.00
CA GLU A 87 -4.12 -19.39 1.12
C GLU A 87 -4.97 -19.92 -0.05
N ARG A 88 -6.08 -19.23 -0.35
CA ARG A 88 -7.00 -19.63 -1.45
C ARG A 88 -6.29 -19.75 -2.79
N HIS A 89 -5.37 -18.83 -3.07
CA HIS A 89 -4.70 -18.74 -4.37
C HIS A 89 -3.29 -19.34 -4.38
N GLY A 90 -2.82 -19.89 -3.25
CA GLY A 90 -1.51 -20.53 -3.15
C GLY A 90 -0.35 -19.56 -3.32
N VAL A 91 -0.51 -18.31 -2.83
CA VAL A 91 0.56 -17.30 -2.90
C VAL A 91 1.73 -17.73 -2.03
N ALA A 92 2.92 -17.85 -2.65
CA ALA A 92 4.14 -18.15 -1.93
C ALA A 92 4.64 -16.91 -1.17
N GLY A 93 4.90 -17.06 0.12
CA GLY A 93 5.41 -15.92 0.89
C GLY A 93 5.21 -16.01 2.39
N ARG A 94 5.34 -14.86 3.04
CA ARG A 94 5.11 -14.68 4.47
C ARG A 94 4.28 -13.43 4.70
N PHE A 95 3.24 -13.56 5.49
CA PHE A 95 2.26 -12.51 5.76
C PHE A 95 2.28 -12.21 7.25
N ASP A 96 2.60 -10.96 7.61
CA ASP A 96 2.81 -10.56 9.01
C ASP A 96 1.78 -9.51 9.43
N GLN A 97 1.16 -9.76 10.60
CA GLN A 97 0.25 -8.77 11.19
C GLN A 97 1.06 -7.74 11.97
N CYS A 98 1.64 -6.80 11.28
CA CYS A 98 2.42 -5.71 11.86
C CYS A 98 2.47 -4.51 10.92
N ALA A 99 2.78 -3.36 11.48
CA ALA A 99 3.12 -2.17 10.71
C ALA A 99 4.63 -2.13 10.43
N VAL A 100 5.00 -1.32 9.43
CA VAL A 100 6.40 -1.04 9.11
C VAL A 100 6.68 0.44 9.33
N SER A 101 7.83 0.76 9.96
CA SER A 101 8.27 2.13 10.21
C SER A 101 9.80 2.19 10.40
N ASP A 102 10.32 3.34 10.80
CA ASP A 102 11.74 3.59 11.06
C ASP A 102 12.24 3.06 12.40
N VAL A 103 11.34 2.81 13.35
CA VAL A 103 11.66 2.32 14.69
C VAL A 103 10.83 1.09 15.02
N ALA A 104 11.48 -0.03 15.31
CA ALA A 104 10.81 -1.25 15.75
C ALA A 104 10.23 -1.10 17.17
N GLY A 105 9.08 -1.75 17.42
CA GLY A 105 8.43 -1.70 18.72
C GLY A 105 6.94 -1.95 18.67
N ARG A 106 6.17 -1.06 19.26
CA ARG A 106 4.70 -1.05 19.19
C ARG A 106 4.21 0.33 18.80
N GLY A 107 3.15 0.36 17.98
CA GLY A 107 2.49 1.58 17.53
C GLY A 107 0.99 1.52 17.77
N ARG A 108 0.35 2.69 17.75
CA ARG A 108 -1.11 2.83 17.89
C ARG A 108 -1.67 3.21 16.53
N LEU A 109 -2.29 2.25 15.86
CA LEU A 109 -2.98 2.43 14.59
C LEU A 109 -4.41 2.89 14.84
N THR A 110 -4.86 3.91 14.14
CA THR A 110 -6.29 4.23 14.04
C THR A 110 -6.87 3.43 12.88
N PHE A 111 -7.79 2.54 13.20
CA PHE A 111 -8.46 1.68 12.25
C PHE A 111 -9.90 2.17 12.03
N TYR A 112 -10.31 2.27 10.78
CA TYR A 112 -11.66 2.62 10.36
C TYR A 112 -12.32 1.38 9.74
N PRO A 113 -13.22 0.67 10.47
CA PRO A 113 -13.84 -0.57 9.99
C PRO A 113 -14.62 -0.42 8.68
N ASP A 114 -15.21 0.76 8.47
CA ASP A 114 -16.05 1.08 7.30
C ASP A 114 -15.27 1.78 6.17
N ALA A 115 -13.97 2.03 6.37
CA ALA A 115 -13.09 2.69 5.40
C ALA A 115 -11.64 2.22 5.65
N THR A 116 -11.37 0.95 5.37
CA THR A 116 -10.11 0.31 5.78
C THR A 116 -8.89 0.92 5.11
N LEU A 117 -9.05 1.46 3.91
CA LEU A 117 -8.03 2.15 3.13
C LEU A 117 -7.51 3.44 3.79
N LEU A 118 -8.27 4.01 4.72
CA LEU A 118 -7.91 5.26 5.42
C LEU A 118 -7.28 5.02 6.80
N SER A 119 -6.98 3.76 7.12
CA SER A 119 -6.45 3.36 8.42
C SER A 119 -4.95 3.61 8.51
N GLY A 120 -4.47 4.33 9.53
CA GLY A 120 -3.07 4.72 9.63
C GLY A 120 -2.65 5.21 11.01
N PHE A 121 -1.38 5.61 11.13
CA PHE A 121 -0.81 6.15 12.38
C PHE A 121 -1.14 7.62 12.60
N HIS A 122 -1.57 8.34 11.56
CA HIS A 122 -1.82 9.78 11.58
C HIS A 122 -3.29 10.09 11.25
N PRO A 123 -4.24 9.78 12.17
CA PRO A 123 -5.64 10.03 11.92
C PRO A 123 -5.90 11.54 11.79
N ASP A 124 -6.51 11.93 10.70
CA ASP A 124 -6.99 13.29 10.46
C ASP A 124 -8.37 13.23 9.78
N PRO A 125 -9.45 13.28 10.58
CA PRO A 125 -10.81 13.23 10.05
C PRO A 125 -11.13 14.35 9.07
N ALA A 126 -10.55 15.55 9.28
CA ALA A 126 -10.79 16.68 8.37
C ALA A 126 -10.12 16.46 7.00
N ALA A 127 -8.88 16.00 7.01
CA ALA A 127 -8.17 15.64 5.78
C ALA A 127 -8.83 14.46 5.05
N ARG A 128 -9.38 13.47 5.80
CA ARG A 128 -10.17 12.38 5.24
C ARG A 128 -11.38 12.90 4.45
N ASP A 129 -12.17 13.78 5.06
CA ASP A 129 -13.37 14.33 4.45
C ASP A 129 -13.05 15.22 3.24
N GLU A 130 -11.95 15.96 3.30
CA GLU A 130 -11.46 16.76 2.17
C GLU A 130 -11.00 15.88 1.02
N MET A 131 -10.27 14.80 1.31
CA MET A 131 -9.87 13.81 0.32
C MET A 131 -11.09 13.18 -0.34
N ALA A 132 -12.06 12.69 0.43
CA ALA A 132 -13.29 12.11 -0.09
C ALA A 132 -14.06 13.07 -0.99
N ARG A 133 -14.06 14.39 -0.66
CA ARG A 133 -14.65 15.42 -1.56
C ARG A 133 -13.88 15.56 -2.85
N THR A 134 -12.56 15.58 -2.78
CA THR A 134 -11.70 15.72 -3.97
C THR A 134 -11.88 14.52 -4.91
N LEU A 135 -11.82 13.30 -4.37
CA LEU A 135 -12.01 12.07 -5.15
C LEU A 135 -13.42 12.00 -5.76
N GLY A 136 -14.45 12.29 -4.95
CA GLY A 136 -15.82 12.26 -5.42
C GLY A 136 -16.09 13.28 -6.55
N LEU A 137 -15.52 14.49 -6.46
CA LEU A 137 -15.58 15.48 -7.53
C LEU A 137 -14.87 14.99 -8.80
N ASN A 138 -13.72 14.35 -8.65
CA ASN A 138 -12.97 13.80 -9.77
C ASN A 138 -13.69 12.60 -10.43
N GLU A 139 -14.50 11.86 -9.69
CA GLU A 139 -15.40 10.83 -10.22
C GLU A 139 -16.70 11.40 -10.83
N GLY A 140 -16.95 12.71 -10.68
CA GLY A 140 -18.08 13.40 -11.29
C GLY A 140 -19.31 13.55 -10.38
N TYR A 141 -19.21 13.21 -9.09
CA TYR A 141 -20.26 13.49 -8.10
C TYR A 141 -20.34 14.99 -7.80
N THR A 142 -21.52 15.45 -7.42
CA THR A 142 -21.71 16.81 -6.91
C THR A 142 -21.31 16.89 -5.43
N LEU A 143 -20.96 18.10 -4.96
CA LEU A 143 -20.68 18.32 -3.53
C LEU A 143 -21.87 17.96 -2.64
N GLU A 144 -23.10 18.08 -3.11
CA GLU A 144 -24.30 17.71 -2.36
C GLU A 144 -24.36 16.19 -2.16
N GLU A 145 -24.13 15.41 -3.21
CA GLU A 145 -24.08 13.94 -3.16
C GLU A 145 -22.96 13.46 -2.24
N ILE A 146 -21.76 14.03 -2.39
CA ILE A 146 -20.61 13.66 -1.55
C ILE A 146 -20.87 13.95 -0.08
N ASN A 147 -21.38 15.15 0.24
CA ASN A 147 -21.70 15.50 1.63
C ASN A 147 -22.83 14.62 2.21
N ALA A 148 -23.79 14.20 1.39
CA ALA A 148 -24.83 13.26 1.80
C ALA A 148 -24.25 11.86 2.08
N MET A 149 -23.27 11.40 1.29
CA MET A 149 -22.54 10.14 1.54
C MET A 149 -21.71 10.24 2.83
N LEU A 150 -20.91 11.30 2.98
CA LEU A 150 -20.09 11.52 4.19
C LEU A 150 -20.92 11.58 5.47
N ALA A 151 -22.10 12.19 5.41
CA ALA A 151 -23.01 12.27 6.57
C ALA A 151 -23.59 10.91 6.98
N GLN A 152 -23.53 9.90 6.13
CA GLN A 152 -23.98 8.54 6.41
C GLN A 152 -22.85 7.62 6.86
N LEU A 153 -21.59 8.01 6.68
CA LEU A 153 -20.46 7.23 7.18
C LEU A 153 -20.47 7.25 8.72
N PRO A 154 -20.41 6.09 9.35
CA PRO A 154 -20.28 6.04 10.80
C PRO A 154 -18.93 6.68 11.19
N ASP A 155 -18.98 7.50 12.23
CA ASP A 155 -17.75 8.05 12.84
C ASP A 155 -17.16 7.04 13.82
N THR A 156 -16.94 5.82 13.32
CA THR A 156 -16.38 4.72 14.11
C THR A 156 -14.91 4.57 13.77
N SER A 157 -14.07 4.77 14.77
CA SER A 157 -12.66 4.42 14.67
C SER A 157 -12.25 3.62 15.91
N GLU A 158 -11.33 2.71 15.72
CA GLU A 158 -10.74 1.91 16.79
C GLU A 158 -9.25 2.17 16.85
N VAL A 159 -8.69 2.29 18.07
CA VAL A 159 -7.25 2.37 18.24
C VAL A 159 -6.72 0.97 18.52
N ILE A 160 -5.91 0.47 17.60
CA ILE A 160 -5.31 -0.85 17.65
C ILE A 160 -3.83 -0.73 18.04
N ASP A 161 -3.42 -1.47 19.05
CA ASP A 161 -2.02 -1.58 19.46
C ASP A 161 -1.34 -2.68 18.61
N THR A 162 -0.43 -2.29 17.71
CA THR A 162 0.17 -3.18 16.72
C THR A 162 1.69 -3.29 16.87
N PRO A 163 2.30 -4.46 16.60
CA PRO A 163 3.74 -4.55 16.42
C PRO A 163 4.21 -3.66 15.27
N VAL A 164 5.41 -3.09 15.41
CA VAL A 164 6.08 -2.29 14.37
C VAL A 164 7.45 -2.91 14.11
N VAL A 165 7.78 -3.11 12.85
CA VAL A 165 9.07 -3.64 12.41
C VAL A 165 9.78 -2.66 11.47
N ARG A 166 11.10 -2.80 11.33
CA ARG A 166 11.89 -2.12 10.31
C ARG A 166 12.16 -3.06 9.14
N LEU A 167 12.16 -2.55 7.92
CA LEU A 167 12.45 -3.39 6.75
C LEU A 167 13.85 -4.01 6.81
N SER A 168 14.85 -3.28 7.30
CA SER A 168 16.20 -3.84 7.46
C SER A 168 16.26 -5.01 8.43
N ASP A 169 15.49 -4.96 9.52
CA ASP A 169 15.41 -6.07 10.47
C ASP A 169 14.78 -7.32 9.81
N VAL A 170 13.75 -7.11 9.00
CA VAL A 170 13.09 -8.17 8.22
C VAL A 170 14.06 -8.78 7.18
N ILE A 171 14.79 -7.94 6.44
CA ILE A 171 15.80 -8.35 5.46
C ILE A 171 16.86 -9.23 6.14
N ALA A 172 17.37 -8.79 7.28
CA ALA A 172 18.38 -9.52 8.05
C ALA A 172 17.85 -10.84 8.63
N GLU A 173 16.67 -10.81 9.28
CA GLU A 173 16.04 -12.00 9.90
C GLU A 173 15.77 -13.10 8.87
N ARG A 174 15.32 -12.71 7.67
CA ARG A 174 14.91 -13.65 6.62
C ARG A 174 16.03 -14.00 5.64
N GLY A 175 17.22 -13.40 5.80
CA GLY A 175 18.36 -13.61 4.91
C GLY A 175 18.10 -13.18 3.46
N ILE A 176 17.28 -12.14 3.26
CA ILE A 176 16.90 -11.66 1.93
C ILE A 176 18.08 -10.93 1.32
N THR A 177 18.53 -11.42 0.16
CA THR A 177 19.67 -10.86 -0.56
C THR A 177 19.27 -9.83 -1.62
N THR A 178 18.05 -9.95 -2.15
CA THR A 178 17.54 -9.05 -3.19
C THR A 178 16.03 -8.89 -3.01
N VAL A 179 15.56 -7.64 -3.09
CA VAL A 179 14.16 -7.27 -3.16
C VAL A 179 13.89 -6.76 -4.58
N GLY A 180 13.10 -7.52 -5.34
CA GLY A 180 12.76 -7.19 -6.71
C GLY A 180 11.88 -5.95 -6.81
N LEU A 181 10.88 -5.88 -5.91
CA LEU A 181 9.97 -4.76 -5.80
C LEU A 181 9.59 -4.52 -4.33
N LEU A 182 9.73 -3.28 -3.88
CA LEU A 182 9.18 -2.78 -2.63
C LEU A 182 7.98 -1.88 -2.96
N LYS A 183 6.76 -2.33 -2.63
CA LYS A 183 5.54 -1.51 -2.65
C LYS A 183 5.29 -0.97 -1.25
N ILE A 184 5.01 0.33 -1.15
CA ILE A 184 4.66 1.02 0.10
C ILE A 184 3.38 1.82 -0.14
N ASP A 185 2.39 1.56 0.72
CA ASP A 185 1.12 2.26 0.71
C ASP A 185 0.54 2.15 2.13
N VAL A 186 0.86 3.13 2.97
CA VAL A 186 0.71 3.04 4.46
C VAL A 186 0.09 4.27 5.09
N GLU A 187 -0.63 5.05 4.31
CA GLU A 187 -1.42 6.19 4.80
C GLU A 187 -0.60 7.15 5.68
N LYS A 188 0.20 8.00 5.01
CA LYS A 188 0.99 9.09 5.61
C LYS A 188 2.21 8.65 6.43
N ASN A 189 2.68 7.40 6.30
CA ASN A 189 3.87 6.89 7.00
C ASN A 189 4.97 6.41 6.02
N GLU A 190 4.88 6.74 4.73
CA GLU A 190 5.76 6.25 3.65
C GLU A 190 7.22 6.64 3.90
N ARG A 191 7.44 7.89 4.33
CA ARG A 191 8.77 8.41 4.67
C ARG A 191 9.42 7.62 5.80
N GLN A 192 8.66 7.27 6.84
CA GLN A 192 9.16 6.50 7.97
C GLN A 192 9.51 5.08 7.55
N VAL A 193 8.70 4.45 6.69
CA VAL A 193 9.03 3.14 6.13
C VAL A 193 10.37 3.18 5.41
N LEU A 194 10.59 4.17 4.54
CA LEU A 194 11.84 4.32 3.80
C LEU A 194 13.03 4.63 4.71
N ASN A 195 12.84 5.44 5.77
CA ASN A 195 13.87 5.73 6.77
C ASN A 195 14.21 4.50 7.63
N GLY A 196 13.35 3.49 7.69
CA GLY A 196 13.59 2.20 8.34
C GLY A 196 14.54 1.28 7.57
N ILE A 197 15.04 1.70 6.39
CA ILE A 197 15.97 0.94 5.56
C ILE A 197 17.39 1.45 5.80
N ASP A 198 18.26 0.58 6.31
CA ASP A 198 19.66 0.91 6.57
C ASP A 198 20.43 1.10 5.25
N ALA A 199 21.49 1.93 5.27
CA ALA A 199 22.29 2.24 4.10
C ALA A 199 22.87 1.00 3.40
N ALA A 200 23.15 -0.07 4.16
CA ALA A 200 23.67 -1.35 3.64
C ALA A 200 22.64 -2.18 2.88
N ASP A 201 21.33 -1.94 3.09
CA ASP A 201 20.27 -2.73 2.48
C ASP A 201 19.68 -2.08 1.22
N TRP A 202 19.83 -0.77 1.07
CA TRP A 202 19.38 -0.07 -0.14
C TRP A 202 19.89 -0.70 -1.45
N PRO A 203 21.16 -1.14 -1.57
CA PRO A 203 21.64 -1.80 -2.80
C PRO A 203 20.93 -3.11 -3.15
N ARG A 204 20.23 -3.73 -2.18
CA ARG A 204 19.47 -4.96 -2.38
C ARG A 204 18.10 -4.71 -3.02
N ILE A 205 17.60 -3.47 -2.99
CA ILE A 205 16.28 -3.10 -3.51
C ILE A 205 16.44 -2.59 -4.94
N ARG A 206 15.79 -3.25 -5.90
CA ARG A 206 15.88 -2.89 -7.31
C ARG A 206 14.86 -1.82 -7.72
N GLN A 207 13.65 -1.94 -7.20
CA GLN A 207 12.53 -1.06 -7.56
C GLN A 207 11.72 -0.72 -6.32
N VAL A 208 11.20 0.52 -6.28
CA VAL A 208 10.26 0.98 -5.25
C VAL A 208 9.06 1.60 -5.95
N VAL A 209 7.87 1.25 -5.50
CA VAL A 209 6.62 1.95 -5.83
C VAL A 209 5.96 2.37 -4.53
N THR A 210 5.54 3.61 -4.45
CA THR A 210 4.89 4.10 -3.24
C THR A 210 3.84 5.13 -3.57
N GLU A 211 2.71 5.04 -2.89
CA GLU A 211 1.79 6.15 -2.80
C GLU A 211 2.33 7.12 -1.75
N VAL A 212 2.39 8.40 -2.05
CA VAL A 212 2.93 9.43 -1.15
C VAL A 212 1.89 10.50 -0.93
N HIS A 213 1.53 10.69 0.33
CA HIS A 213 0.71 11.81 0.77
C HIS A 213 1.61 13.04 0.97
N ASP A 214 1.52 14.03 0.08
CA ASP A 214 2.36 15.23 0.14
C ASP A 214 1.88 16.19 1.22
N LEU A 215 2.18 15.84 2.46
CA LEU A 215 1.99 16.68 3.63
C LEU A 215 3.34 17.29 4.03
N ASP A 216 3.37 18.60 4.18
CA ASP A 216 4.59 19.35 4.62
C ASP A 216 5.85 19.07 3.78
N GLY A 217 5.70 18.81 2.48
CA GLY A 217 6.79 18.54 1.55
C GLY A 217 7.31 17.08 1.58
N ALA A 218 6.50 16.14 2.04
CA ALA A 218 6.85 14.72 2.11
C ALA A 218 7.25 14.15 0.76
N LEU A 219 6.62 14.61 -0.34
CA LEU A 219 6.96 14.17 -1.69
C LEU A 219 8.41 14.52 -2.06
N ASP A 220 8.84 15.77 -1.82
CA ASP A 220 10.20 16.20 -2.13
C ASP A 220 11.24 15.44 -1.28
N GLU A 221 10.93 15.16 -0.01
CA GLU A 221 11.80 14.38 0.86
C GLU A 221 11.93 12.92 0.39
N VAL A 222 10.83 12.26 0.02
CA VAL A 222 10.83 10.89 -0.52
C VAL A 222 11.60 10.84 -1.83
N LEU A 223 11.35 11.76 -2.76
CA LEU A 223 12.07 11.84 -4.03
C LEU A 223 13.57 12.08 -3.82
N GLY A 224 13.93 12.99 -2.90
CA GLY A 224 15.30 13.29 -2.54
C GLY A 224 16.03 12.07 -1.95
N LEU A 225 15.37 11.34 -1.05
CA LEU A 225 15.91 10.13 -0.46
C LEU A 225 16.15 9.06 -1.54
N LEU A 226 15.14 8.73 -2.36
CA LEU A 226 15.26 7.70 -3.40
C LEU A 226 16.34 8.04 -4.42
N ARG A 227 16.42 9.31 -4.87
CA ARG A 227 17.50 9.78 -5.76
C ARG A 227 18.88 9.68 -5.11
N GLY A 228 18.97 10.02 -3.82
CA GLY A 228 20.19 9.87 -3.02
C GLY A 228 20.66 8.42 -2.90
N GLN A 229 19.75 7.46 -2.99
CA GLN A 229 20.04 6.02 -3.03
C GLN A 229 20.30 5.49 -4.44
N GLY A 230 20.37 6.34 -5.47
CA GLY A 230 20.72 5.98 -6.85
C GLY A 230 19.54 5.49 -7.69
N PHE A 231 18.31 5.82 -7.32
CA PHE A 231 17.13 5.55 -8.15
C PHE A 231 16.83 6.70 -9.12
N THR A 232 16.33 6.35 -10.31
CA THR A 232 15.60 7.26 -11.17
C THR A 232 14.15 7.26 -10.75
N THR A 233 13.54 8.42 -10.52
CA THR A 233 12.20 8.55 -9.97
C THR A 233 11.25 9.23 -10.95
N VAL A 234 10.00 8.79 -10.97
CA VAL A 234 8.86 9.48 -11.58
C VAL A 234 7.82 9.67 -10.50
N ALA A 235 7.21 10.84 -10.44
CA ALA A 235 6.08 11.13 -9.56
C ALA A 235 4.94 11.68 -10.40
N GLU A 236 3.74 11.16 -10.22
CA GLU A 236 2.54 11.60 -10.92
C GLU A 236 1.30 11.51 -10.05
N GLN A 237 0.27 12.21 -10.41
CA GLN A 237 -1.06 12.03 -9.84
C GLN A 237 -1.95 11.36 -10.88
N ALA A 238 -2.56 10.22 -10.54
CA ALA A 238 -3.62 9.67 -11.35
C ALA A 238 -4.79 10.67 -11.45
N PRO A 239 -5.57 10.67 -12.54
CA PRO A 239 -6.69 11.61 -12.71
C PRO A 239 -7.67 11.62 -11.52
N LEU A 240 -7.91 10.47 -10.91
CA LEU A 240 -8.74 10.34 -9.71
C LEU A 240 -8.20 11.14 -8.53
N PHE A 241 -6.89 11.17 -8.34
CA PHE A 241 -6.21 11.86 -7.24
C PHE A 241 -5.80 13.29 -7.55
N ALA A 242 -6.20 13.84 -8.71
CA ALA A 242 -5.85 15.21 -9.08
C ALA A 242 -6.29 16.22 -8.01
N GLY A 243 -5.32 16.96 -7.46
CA GLY A 243 -5.57 17.96 -6.41
C GLY A 243 -5.71 17.42 -4.99
N SER A 244 -5.57 16.11 -4.76
CA SER A 244 -5.67 15.50 -3.42
C SER A 244 -4.37 15.59 -2.60
N GLY A 245 -3.24 15.90 -3.25
CA GLY A 245 -1.90 15.77 -2.63
C GLY A 245 -1.37 14.33 -2.60
N ILE A 246 -2.09 13.36 -3.17
CA ILE A 246 -1.63 11.97 -3.29
C ILE A 246 -0.86 11.80 -4.60
N HIS A 247 0.34 11.25 -4.52
CA HIS A 247 1.22 11.03 -5.66
C HIS A 247 1.69 9.58 -5.73
N GLN A 248 1.55 8.97 -6.90
CA GLN A 248 2.21 7.71 -7.18
C GLN A 248 3.68 7.98 -7.54
N VAL A 249 4.59 7.40 -6.77
CA VAL A 249 6.02 7.49 -7.01
C VAL A 249 6.54 6.14 -7.45
N THR A 250 7.22 6.11 -8.60
CA THR A 250 8.00 4.95 -9.05
C THR A 250 9.48 5.29 -9.01
N ALA A 251 10.29 4.34 -8.55
CA ALA A 251 11.73 4.49 -8.47
C ALA A 251 12.42 3.21 -8.94
N ARG A 252 13.37 3.33 -9.87
CA ARG A 252 14.08 2.20 -10.47
C ARG A 252 15.57 2.46 -10.54
N ARG A 253 16.39 1.42 -10.36
CA ARG A 253 17.82 1.50 -10.67
C ARG A 253 18.04 1.36 -12.17
N ALA A 254 19.10 1.99 -12.70
CA ALA A 254 19.39 1.98 -14.14
C ALA A 254 19.64 0.56 -14.71
N ASP A 255 20.08 -0.36 -13.86
CA ASP A 255 20.42 -1.75 -14.20
C ASP A 255 19.48 -2.76 -13.54
N GLY A 256 18.30 -2.33 -13.12
CA GLY A 256 17.30 -3.10 -12.39
C GLY A 256 16.39 -3.96 -13.26
#